data_c12ec73c15e3a006b6217bf693ea8355
#
_entry.id   c12ec73c15e3a006b6217bf693ea8355
#
_cell.length_a   1.000
_cell.length_b   1.000
_cell.length_c   1.000
_cell.angle_alpha   90.00
_cell.angle_beta   90.00
_cell.angle_gamma   90.00
#
_symmetry.space_group_name_H-M   'P 1'
#
loop_
_entity.id
_entity.type
_entity.pdbx_description
1 polymer ?
#
loop_
_entity_poly.entity_id
_entity_poly.type
_entity_poly.pdbx_seq_one_letter_code
_entity_poly.pdbx_strand_id
1 'polypeptide(L)'
;MARNILHCDMNNFYASVECMLNPALKEYPVAVCGSVEERHGIVLAKNYKAKAFDVKTGDTVWQAQQKCRDLVIVPPHYEEYIKYSKLARSVYERYTDQVEPYGMDECWLDITGTGSLFGSPVEVANKIRETIKFELGLTISVGVSFNKIFAKLGSDMKKPDAVTVIPKDTFREKIWKLPSADLLGVGRATQRTLDSYGNRTIGALAQTDPEFLRSVLGKNGVALWNYANGNDLSLVAKKDFVSPIKSVGHGITTVADLEKPEQVWPVFLELTQDIGHKLRVHGLSAEGVAIHIRDNTLCTRQWQTKIDLPTQSPMVLAKRAFQLFEARYGWYNPIRSVTIQAINLIPQDTPRQIGLFMDVEKQEKLERLEKCIETIRRRFGKDSIRNGVLYQDLQLPPEKVEITMPTGMVG
;
A
#
# COMPACT_ATOMS: atom_id res chain seq x y z
N MET A 1 -12.37 -11.94 -29.03
CA MET A 1 -11.39 -10.89 -29.38
C MET A 1 -10.21 -10.97 -28.43
N ALA A 2 -9.00 -10.68 -28.86
CA ALA A 2 -7.86 -10.55 -27.95
C ALA A 2 -8.06 -9.31 -27.08
N ARG A 3 -7.78 -9.41 -25.79
CA ARG A 3 -7.85 -8.25 -24.87
C ARG A 3 -6.70 -7.29 -25.16
N ASN A 4 -6.95 -6.01 -24.95
CA ASN A 4 -5.95 -4.93 -25.05
C ASN A 4 -5.84 -4.22 -23.71
N ILE A 5 -4.87 -4.61 -22.92
CA ILE A 5 -4.65 -4.08 -21.57
C ILE A 5 -3.44 -3.17 -21.61
N LEU A 6 -3.61 -1.96 -21.09
CA LEU A 6 -2.52 -1.04 -20.81
C LEU A 6 -2.22 -1.06 -19.31
N HIS A 7 -0.95 -0.87 -18.99
CA HIS A 7 -0.51 -0.51 -17.65
C HIS A 7 0.28 0.80 -17.73
N CYS A 8 -0.23 1.82 -17.07
CA CYS A 8 0.37 3.15 -16.99
C CYS A 8 1.08 3.31 -15.65
N ASP A 9 2.34 3.73 -15.65
CA ASP A 9 3.20 3.88 -14.47
C ASP A 9 3.89 5.25 -14.51
N MET A 10 3.62 6.11 -13.54
CA MET A 10 4.20 7.45 -13.45
C MET A 10 5.66 7.38 -13.03
N ASN A 11 6.55 7.92 -13.86
CA ASN A 11 7.99 7.80 -13.66
C ASN A 11 8.47 8.58 -12.43
N ASN A 12 9.12 7.88 -11.47
CA ASN A 12 9.66 8.46 -10.24
C ASN A 12 8.66 9.38 -9.51
N PHE A 13 7.43 8.98 -9.42
CA PHE A 13 6.25 9.80 -9.19
C PHE A 13 6.45 10.92 -8.16
N TYR A 14 6.74 10.60 -6.89
CA TYR A 14 6.90 11.63 -5.85
C TYR A 14 8.00 12.62 -6.19
N ALA A 15 9.18 12.12 -6.60
CA ALA A 15 10.29 13.00 -6.96
C ALA A 15 9.99 13.86 -8.20
N SER A 16 9.20 13.35 -9.14
CA SER A 16 8.76 14.10 -10.31
C SER A 16 7.78 15.20 -9.95
N VAL A 17 6.83 14.94 -9.03
CA VAL A 17 5.92 15.96 -8.51
C VAL A 17 6.71 17.06 -7.78
N GLU A 18 7.65 16.71 -6.90
CA GLU A 18 8.49 17.69 -6.21
C GLU A 18 9.30 18.56 -7.19
N CYS A 19 9.91 17.94 -8.21
CA CYS A 19 10.66 18.66 -9.24
C CYS A 19 9.77 19.53 -10.14
N MET A 20 8.49 19.21 -10.25
CA MET A 20 7.52 20.02 -10.99
C MET A 20 7.06 21.23 -10.15
N LEU A 21 6.79 21.02 -8.86
CA LEU A 21 6.42 22.09 -7.92
C LEU A 21 7.57 23.06 -7.67
N ASN A 22 8.81 22.55 -7.64
CA ASN A 22 10.03 23.36 -7.52
C ASN A 22 11.01 23.01 -8.67
N PRO A 23 10.96 23.72 -9.81
CA PRO A 23 11.77 23.43 -10.97
C PRO A 23 13.29 23.49 -10.74
N ALA A 24 13.77 24.24 -9.73
CA ALA A 24 15.17 24.28 -9.38
C ALA A 24 15.73 22.92 -8.96
N LEU A 25 14.89 22.05 -8.41
CA LEU A 25 15.28 20.68 -8.02
C LEU A 25 15.66 19.79 -9.21
N LYS A 26 15.21 20.11 -10.41
CA LYS A 26 15.54 19.32 -11.63
C LYS A 26 17.03 19.26 -11.92
N GLU A 27 17.78 20.26 -11.45
CA GLU A 27 19.23 20.34 -11.70
C GLU A 27 20.04 19.45 -10.75
N TYR A 28 19.44 18.97 -9.65
CA TYR A 28 20.14 18.22 -8.60
C TYR A 28 19.68 16.76 -8.55
N PRO A 29 20.49 15.84 -8.00
CA PRO A 29 20.01 14.54 -7.55
C PRO A 29 19.07 14.75 -6.36
N VAL A 30 17.82 14.29 -6.47
CA VAL A 30 16.75 14.50 -5.46
C VAL A 30 16.22 13.16 -4.98
N ALA A 31 16.03 13.06 -3.67
CA ALA A 31 15.29 11.97 -3.04
C ALA A 31 14.20 12.52 -2.12
N VAL A 32 13.01 11.98 -2.25
CA VAL A 32 11.90 12.20 -1.29
C VAL A 32 12.07 11.20 -0.18
N CYS A 33 12.20 11.68 1.06
CA CYS A 33 12.50 10.83 2.22
C CYS A 33 11.55 11.13 3.37
N GLY A 34 11.24 10.10 4.16
CA GLY A 34 10.58 10.27 5.44
C GLY A 34 11.51 10.94 6.48
N SER A 35 10.96 11.35 7.63
CA SER A 35 11.70 12.01 8.71
C SER A 35 12.68 11.03 9.38
N VAL A 36 13.94 11.45 9.51
CA VAL A 36 14.97 10.72 10.26
C VAL A 36 14.67 10.75 11.75
N GLU A 37 14.21 11.91 12.27
CA GLU A 37 13.90 12.13 13.67
C GLU A 37 12.76 11.24 14.16
N GLU A 38 11.80 10.94 13.26
CA GLU A 38 10.69 10.03 13.51
C GLU A 38 11.05 8.55 13.25
N ARG A 39 12.35 8.25 13.06
CA ARG A 39 12.83 6.88 12.72
C ARG A 39 12.27 6.31 11.41
N HIS A 40 11.75 7.17 10.52
CA HIS A 40 11.22 6.84 9.18
C HIS A 40 12.12 7.35 8.05
N GLY A 41 13.37 7.69 8.34
CA GLY A 41 14.33 8.27 7.40
C GLY A 41 14.79 7.30 6.31
N ILE A 42 13.87 6.94 5.39
CA ILE A 42 14.17 6.12 4.21
C ILE A 42 13.79 6.86 2.94
N VAL A 43 14.45 6.51 1.84
CA VAL A 43 14.11 6.98 0.49
C VAL A 43 12.79 6.37 0.04
N LEU A 44 11.79 7.20 -0.20
CA LEU A 44 10.48 6.81 -0.75
C LEU A 44 10.52 6.82 -2.29
N ALA A 45 11.06 7.89 -2.86
CA ALA A 45 11.27 8.03 -4.30
C ALA A 45 12.53 8.85 -4.58
N LYS A 46 13.06 8.76 -5.80
CA LYS A 46 14.24 9.53 -6.23
C LYS A 46 14.13 9.84 -7.73
N ASN A 47 14.73 10.96 -8.15
CA ASN A 47 14.81 11.29 -9.56
C ASN A 47 15.91 10.49 -10.29
N TYR A 48 15.97 10.59 -11.62
CA TYR A 48 16.94 9.84 -12.42
C TYR A 48 18.39 10.25 -12.14
N LYS A 49 18.65 11.50 -11.75
CA LYS A 49 19.99 11.95 -11.36
C LYS A 49 20.46 11.21 -10.09
N ALA A 50 19.62 11.10 -9.06
CA ALA A 50 19.96 10.32 -7.86
C ALA A 50 20.03 8.80 -8.16
N LYS A 51 19.18 8.28 -9.06
CA LYS A 51 19.23 6.88 -9.50
C LYS A 51 20.57 6.52 -10.18
N ALA A 52 21.20 7.45 -10.88
CA ALA A 52 22.51 7.25 -11.52
C ALA A 52 23.64 6.98 -10.50
N PHE A 53 23.49 7.42 -9.25
CA PHE A 53 24.38 7.12 -8.13
C PHE A 53 23.99 5.86 -7.34
N ASP A 54 23.16 4.99 -7.90
CA ASP A 54 22.64 3.76 -7.26
C ASP A 54 21.86 4.00 -5.96
N VAL A 55 21.25 5.19 -5.79
CA VAL A 55 20.30 5.44 -4.71
C VAL A 55 19.04 4.62 -4.97
N LYS A 56 18.62 3.82 -3.96
CA LYS A 56 17.48 2.89 -4.08
C LYS A 56 16.34 3.30 -3.15
N THR A 57 15.11 3.03 -3.55
CA THR A 57 13.95 3.10 -2.65
C THR A 57 14.15 2.10 -1.51
N GLY A 58 13.93 2.56 -0.27
CA GLY A 58 14.20 1.80 0.95
C GLY A 58 15.63 1.98 1.50
N ASP A 59 16.56 2.64 0.79
CA ASP A 59 17.82 3.06 1.42
C ASP A 59 17.53 4.00 2.59
N THR A 60 18.28 3.87 3.67
CA THR A 60 18.25 4.91 4.71
C THR A 60 18.82 6.22 4.14
N VAL A 61 18.41 7.36 4.71
CA VAL A 61 18.94 8.67 4.31
C VAL A 61 20.46 8.67 4.34
N TRP A 62 21.05 8.10 5.40
CA TRP A 62 22.50 7.95 5.53
C TRP A 62 23.13 7.15 4.37
N GLN A 63 22.57 5.97 4.03
CA GLN A 63 23.06 5.16 2.91
C GLN A 63 22.96 5.90 1.57
N ALA A 64 21.85 6.62 1.36
CA ALA A 64 21.65 7.40 0.15
C ALA A 64 22.69 8.54 0.02
N GLN A 65 22.99 9.24 1.11
CA GLN A 65 24.01 10.29 1.15
C GLN A 65 25.43 9.75 0.96
N GLN A 66 25.73 8.53 1.44
CA GLN A 66 27.02 7.88 1.16
C GLN A 66 27.20 7.59 -0.34
N LYS A 67 26.13 7.26 -1.05
CA LYS A 67 26.14 7.02 -2.49
C LYS A 67 26.20 8.30 -3.32
N CYS A 68 25.52 9.35 -2.85
CA CYS A 68 25.40 10.63 -3.53
C CYS A 68 25.56 11.77 -2.53
N ARG A 69 26.75 12.40 -2.47
CA ARG A 69 27.06 13.46 -1.50
C ARG A 69 26.22 14.72 -1.69
N ASP A 70 25.90 15.05 -2.95
CA ASP A 70 25.12 16.24 -3.32
C ASP A 70 23.62 15.95 -3.37
N LEU A 71 23.15 14.87 -2.72
CA LEU A 71 21.76 14.48 -2.69
C LEU A 71 20.90 15.48 -1.93
N VAL A 72 19.97 16.10 -2.63
CA VAL A 72 18.95 16.98 -2.05
C VAL A 72 17.82 16.11 -1.49
N ILE A 73 17.56 16.23 -0.19
CA ILE A 73 16.47 15.50 0.48
C ILE A 73 15.28 16.43 0.62
N VAL A 74 14.11 15.93 0.22
CA VAL A 74 12.84 16.66 0.27
C VAL A 74 11.85 15.84 1.10
N PRO A 75 11.08 16.46 2.02
CA PRO A 75 9.99 15.78 2.71
C PRO A 75 8.85 15.46 1.75
N PRO A 76 8.02 14.42 2.01
CA PRO A 76 6.90 14.07 1.13
C PRO A 76 5.72 15.04 1.31
N HIS A 77 5.12 15.46 0.20
CA HIS A 77 3.88 16.24 0.14
C HIS A 77 2.74 15.37 -0.40
N TYR A 78 2.23 14.46 0.44
CA TYR A 78 1.24 13.46 0.03
C TYR A 78 -0.05 14.03 -0.55
N GLU A 79 -0.51 15.20 -0.11
CA GLU A 79 -1.70 15.87 -0.65
C GLU A 79 -1.53 16.18 -2.15
N GLU A 80 -0.35 16.66 -2.54
CA GLU A 80 -0.04 16.90 -3.94
C GLU A 80 0.05 15.57 -4.72
N TYR A 81 0.63 14.52 -4.13
CA TYR A 81 0.68 13.22 -4.79
C TYR A 81 -0.71 12.65 -5.03
N ILE A 82 -1.61 12.72 -4.05
CA ILE A 82 -3.03 12.31 -4.21
C ILE A 82 -3.72 13.13 -5.30
N LYS A 83 -3.49 14.43 -5.34
CA LYS A 83 -4.04 15.33 -6.36
C LYS A 83 -3.58 14.93 -7.76
N TYR A 84 -2.27 14.78 -7.99
CA TYR A 84 -1.74 14.39 -9.29
C TYR A 84 -2.11 12.95 -9.69
N SER A 85 -2.21 12.03 -8.75
CA SER A 85 -2.76 10.70 -8.96
C SER A 85 -4.20 10.74 -9.49
N LYS A 86 -5.07 11.56 -8.88
CA LYS A 86 -6.45 11.75 -9.34
C LYS A 86 -6.53 12.40 -10.72
N LEU A 87 -5.71 13.41 -10.99
CA LEU A 87 -5.63 14.07 -12.29
C LEU A 87 -5.19 13.08 -13.39
N ALA A 88 -4.17 12.27 -13.13
CA ALA A 88 -3.74 11.24 -14.08
C ALA A 88 -4.87 10.24 -14.38
N ARG A 89 -5.61 9.80 -13.36
CA ARG A 89 -6.78 8.92 -13.57
C ARG A 89 -7.86 9.58 -14.42
N SER A 90 -8.15 10.87 -14.21
CA SER A 90 -9.13 11.59 -15.04
C SER A 90 -8.73 11.63 -16.51
N VAL A 91 -7.43 11.61 -16.83
CA VAL A 91 -6.94 11.45 -18.20
C VAL A 91 -7.22 10.04 -18.71
N TYR A 92 -6.94 8.99 -17.91
CA TYR A 92 -7.17 7.60 -18.30
C TYR A 92 -8.66 7.31 -18.58
N GLU A 93 -9.56 7.87 -17.77
CA GLU A 93 -11.01 7.73 -17.89
C GLU A 93 -11.60 8.33 -19.17
N ARG A 94 -10.85 9.17 -19.89
CA ARG A 94 -11.26 9.68 -21.22
C ARG A 94 -11.27 8.58 -22.29
N TYR A 95 -10.55 7.47 -22.06
CA TYR A 95 -10.35 6.39 -23.04
C TYR A 95 -11.16 5.13 -22.72
N THR A 96 -11.48 4.87 -21.47
CA THR A 96 -12.23 3.69 -21.02
C THR A 96 -12.83 3.91 -19.63
N ASP A 97 -13.90 3.21 -19.31
CA ASP A 97 -14.47 3.14 -17.96
C ASP A 97 -13.85 2.00 -17.11
N GLN A 98 -13.02 1.15 -17.72
CA GLN A 98 -12.29 0.08 -17.05
C GLN A 98 -10.89 0.58 -16.67
N VAL A 99 -10.81 1.31 -15.55
CA VAL A 99 -9.59 1.89 -15.00
C VAL A 99 -9.43 1.38 -13.57
N GLU A 100 -8.45 0.51 -13.38
CA GLU A 100 -8.15 -0.10 -12.09
C GLU A 100 -6.84 0.46 -11.53
N PRO A 101 -6.90 1.21 -10.42
CA PRO A 101 -5.69 1.71 -9.77
C PRO A 101 -4.88 0.59 -9.11
N TYR A 102 -3.56 0.74 -9.16
CA TYR A 102 -2.60 -0.08 -8.44
C TYR A 102 -1.57 0.84 -7.76
N GLY A 103 -1.85 1.23 -6.52
CA GLY A 103 -1.11 2.30 -5.86
C GLY A 103 -1.54 3.71 -6.30
N MET A 104 -0.69 4.71 -6.02
CA MET A 104 -0.95 6.11 -6.36
C MET A 104 -0.54 6.48 -7.79
N ASP A 105 0.43 5.80 -8.34
CA ASP A 105 1.11 6.12 -9.59
C ASP A 105 0.90 5.11 -10.71
N GLU A 106 0.21 4.01 -10.44
CA GLU A 106 -0.02 2.95 -11.40
C GLU A 106 -1.51 2.70 -11.65
N CYS A 107 -1.87 2.40 -12.90
CA CYS A 107 -3.23 1.99 -13.29
C CYS A 107 -3.21 0.96 -14.41
N TRP A 108 -4.09 -0.04 -14.33
CA TRP A 108 -4.47 -0.83 -15.49
C TRP A 108 -5.68 -0.23 -16.20
N LEU A 109 -5.66 -0.28 -17.53
CA LEU A 109 -6.77 0.12 -18.38
C LEU A 109 -7.11 -1.04 -19.32
N ASP A 110 -8.38 -1.39 -19.44
CA ASP A 110 -8.84 -2.28 -20.52
C ASP A 110 -9.46 -1.42 -21.61
N ILE A 111 -8.80 -1.36 -22.75
CA ILE A 111 -9.23 -0.61 -23.94
C ILE A 111 -9.73 -1.54 -25.06
N THR A 112 -10.10 -2.78 -24.69
CA THR A 112 -10.69 -3.74 -25.64
C THR A 112 -12.01 -3.17 -26.17
N GLY A 113 -12.14 -3.04 -27.47
CA GLY A 113 -13.35 -2.49 -28.10
C GLY A 113 -13.35 -0.98 -28.29
N THR A 114 -12.39 -0.20 -27.76
CA THR A 114 -12.33 1.26 -27.96
C THR A 114 -11.57 1.69 -29.23
N GLY A 115 -11.04 0.72 -29.97
CA GLY A 115 -10.20 0.97 -31.14
C GLY A 115 -10.84 1.80 -32.27
N SER A 116 -12.17 1.67 -32.46
CA SER A 116 -12.90 2.47 -33.44
C SER A 116 -12.97 3.96 -33.10
N LEU A 117 -12.83 4.30 -31.81
CA LEU A 117 -12.92 5.68 -31.32
C LEU A 117 -11.51 6.32 -31.20
N PHE A 118 -10.53 5.56 -30.73
CA PHE A 118 -9.24 6.11 -30.31
C PHE A 118 -8.04 5.62 -31.13
N GLY A 119 -8.21 4.56 -31.93
CA GLY A 119 -7.15 3.92 -32.72
C GLY A 119 -6.58 2.66 -32.09
N SER A 120 -5.42 2.24 -32.54
CA SER A 120 -4.72 1.05 -32.06
C SER A 120 -4.27 1.20 -30.60
N PRO A 121 -4.05 0.09 -29.86
CA PRO A 121 -3.57 0.14 -28.48
C PRO A 121 -2.30 0.93 -28.29
N VAL A 122 -1.39 0.92 -29.28
CA VAL A 122 -0.14 1.69 -29.25
C VAL A 122 -0.39 3.18 -29.44
N GLU A 123 -1.32 3.55 -30.32
CA GLU A 123 -1.71 4.96 -30.51
C GLU A 123 -2.37 5.51 -29.25
N VAL A 124 -3.27 4.75 -28.62
CA VAL A 124 -3.90 5.14 -27.35
C VAL A 124 -2.84 5.32 -26.26
N ALA A 125 -1.91 4.37 -26.11
CA ALA A 125 -0.82 4.45 -25.14
C ALA A 125 0.03 5.71 -25.34
N ASN A 126 0.38 6.05 -26.59
CA ASN A 126 1.12 7.28 -26.88
C ASN A 126 0.30 8.54 -26.63
N LYS A 127 -0.99 8.56 -26.99
CA LYS A 127 -1.88 9.69 -26.69
C LYS A 127 -1.96 9.96 -25.19
N ILE A 128 -2.16 8.91 -24.39
CA ILE A 128 -2.19 9.02 -22.93
C ILE A 128 -0.85 9.59 -22.41
N ARG A 129 0.27 9.02 -22.86
CA ARG A 129 1.61 9.45 -22.46
C ARG A 129 1.85 10.93 -22.75
N GLU A 130 1.54 11.38 -23.97
CA GLU A 130 1.69 12.79 -24.36
C GLU A 130 0.72 13.70 -23.59
N THR A 131 -0.53 13.27 -23.37
CA THR A 131 -1.52 14.04 -22.59
C THR A 131 -1.03 14.26 -21.16
N ILE A 132 -0.57 13.23 -20.46
CA ILE A 132 0.00 13.35 -19.11
C ILE A 132 1.19 14.31 -19.09
N LYS A 133 2.05 14.23 -20.11
CA LYS A 133 3.23 15.09 -20.21
C LYS A 133 2.86 16.56 -20.42
N PHE A 134 1.90 16.86 -21.29
CA PHE A 134 1.50 18.24 -21.60
C PHE A 134 0.57 18.83 -20.55
N GLU A 135 -0.42 18.08 -20.05
CA GLU A 135 -1.40 18.61 -19.11
C GLU A 135 -0.89 18.62 -17.66
N LEU A 136 -0.08 17.61 -17.26
CA LEU A 136 0.35 17.44 -15.87
C LEU A 136 1.84 17.70 -15.64
N GLY A 137 2.64 17.86 -16.70
CA GLY A 137 4.11 18.03 -16.58
C GLY A 137 4.85 16.78 -16.06
N LEU A 138 4.19 15.63 -16.03
CA LEU A 138 4.73 14.35 -15.57
C LEU A 138 4.98 13.41 -16.75
N THR A 139 5.86 12.43 -16.60
CA THR A 139 6.06 11.39 -17.60
C THR A 139 5.57 10.03 -17.10
N ILE A 140 5.09 9.21 -18.02
CA ILE A 140 4.66 7.84 -17.73
C ILE A 140 5.33 6.84 -18.65
N SER A 141 5.48 5.61 -18.17
CA SER A 141 5.81 4.45 -19.01
C SER A 141 4.59 3.56 -19.14
N VAL A 142 4.30 3.13 -20.37
CA VAL A 142 3.09 2.37 -20.66
C VAL A 142 3.45 1.00 -21.21
N GLY A 143 2.97 -0.06 -20.56
CA GLY A 143 3.02 -1.41 -21.09
C GLY A 143 1.71 -1.76 -21.79
N VAL A 144 1.78 -2.33 -22.98
CA VAL A 144 0.64 -2.76 -23.79
C VAL A 144 0.70 -4.26 -23.94
N SER A 145 -0.33 -4.99 -23.51
CA SER A 145 -0.36 -6.45 -23.63
C SER A 145 -1.79 -6.99 -23.66
N PHE A 146 -1.93 -8.31 -23.65
CA PHE A 146 -3.21 -9.04 -23.65
C PHE A 146 -3.69 -9.45 -22.26
N ASN A 147 -2.90 -9.21 -21.20
CA ASN A 147 -3.25 -9.45 -19.79
C ASN A 147 -2.60 -8.40 -18.88
N LYS A 148 -3.06 -8.33 -17.62
CA LYS A 148 -2.59 -7.35 -16.63
C LYS A 148 -1.13 -7.54 -16.27
N ILE A 149 -0.69 -8.79 -16.13
CA ILE A 149 0.67 -9.15 -15.68
C ILE A 149 1.71 -8.68 -16.68
N PHE A 150 1.51 -8.96 -17.97
CA PHE A 150 2.46 -8.57 -19.00
C PHE A 150 2.36 -7.09 -19.36
N ALA A 151 1.18 -6.47 -19.21
CA ALA A 151 1.07 -5.03 -19.33
C ALA A 151 1.93 -4.33 -18.27
N LYS A 152 1.87 -4.78 -16.99
CA LYS A 152 2.74 -4.24 -15.94
C LYS A 152 4.22 -4.52 -16.21
N LEU A 153 4.59 -5.73 -16.56
CA LEU A 153 5.97 -6.06 -16.92
C LEU A 153 6.49 -5.13 -18.04
N GLY A 154 5.65 -4.89 -19.07
CA GLY A 154 5.99 -4.00 -20.18
C GLY A 154 6.27 -2.57 -19.75
N SER A 155 5.51 -2.00 -18.79
CA SER A 155 5.76 -0.64 -18.30
C SER A 155 7.07 -0.51 -17.53
N ASP A 156 7.59 -1.62 -16.96
CA ASP A 156 8.86 -1.64 -16.24
C ASP A 156 10.09 -1.84 -17.15
N MET A 157 9.92 -2.45 -18.34
CA MET A 157 11.04 -2.77 -19.25
C MET A 157 11.76 -1.56 -19.82
N LYS A 158 11.03 -0.48 -20.10
CA LYS A 158 11.60 0.77 -20.61
C LYS A 158 11.06 1.95 -19.81
N LYS A 159 11.97 2.65 -19.13
CA LYS A 159 11.72 3.89 -18.37
C LYS A 159 12.84 4.89 -18.63
N PRO A 160 12.59 6.20 -18.70
CA PRO A 160 11.27 6.85 -18.62
C PRO A 160 10.58 7.04 -19.97
N ASP A 161 9.34 7.53 -19.92
CA ASP A 161 8.59 8.14 -21.03
C ASP A 161 8.54 7.23 -22.26
N ALA A 162 8.13 5.98 -22.10
CA ALA A 162 8.20 4.96 -23.14
C ALA A 162 6.92 4.11 -23.22
N VAL A 163 6.70 3.54 -24.41
CA VAL A 163 5.67 2.52 -24.65
C VAL A 163 6.35 1.19 -24.96
N THR A 164 5.97 0.12 -24.29
CA THR A 164 6.48 -1.23 -24.54
C THR A 164 5.32 -2.17 -24.83
N VAL A 165 5.40 -2.89 -25.97
CA VAL A 165 4.37 -3.84 -26.39
C VAL A 165 4.86 -5.27 -26.16
N ILE A 166 4.03 -6.08 -25.51
CA ILE A 166 4.24 -7.53 -25.34
C ILE A 166 3.07 -8.27 -26.03
N PRO A 167 3.21 -8.64 -27.33
CA PRO A 167 2.16 -9.32 -28.07
C PRO A 167 1.98 -10.77 -27.62
N LYS A 168 0.78 -11.32 -27.84
CA LYS A 168 0.42 -12.68 -27.42
C LYS A 168 1.18 -13.77 -28.18
N ASP A 169 1.49 -13.55 -29.42
CA ASP A 169 2.18 -14.49 -30.31
C ASP A 169 3.69 -14.59 -30.03
N THR A 170 4.32 -13.50 -29.59
CA THR A 170 5.77 -13.41 -29.41
C THR A 170 6.23 -13.15 -27.97
N PHE A 171 5.32 -13.24 -26.99
CA PHE A 171 5.67 -12.90 -25.59
C PHE A 171 6.82 -13.76 -25.05
N ARG A 172 6.85 -15.07 -25.41
CA ARG A 172 7.90 -15.99 -24.92
C ARG A 172 9.30 -15.53 -25.30
N GLU A 173 9.48 -15.10 -26.55
CA GLU A 173 10.77 -14.62 -27.05
C GLU A 173 11.21 -13.34 -26.33
N LYS A 174 10.24 -12.48 -25.98
CA LYS A 174 10.50 -11.20 -25.32
C LYS A 174 10.77 -11.32 -23.84
N ILE A 175 9.99 -12.15 -23.11
CA ILE A 175 10.01 -12.09 -21.64
C ILE A 175 10.59 -13.31 -20.94
N TRP A 176 10.66 -14.50 -21.60
CA TRP A 176 11.17 -15.69 -20.94
C TRP A 176 12.63 -15.62 -20.53
N LYS A 177 13.42 -14.74 -21.17
CA LYS A 177 14.82 -14.49 -20.82
C LYS A 177 14.99 -13.53 -19.61
N LEU A 178 13.93 -12.81 -19.26
CA LEU A 178 13.96 -11.87 -18.14
C LEU A 178 14.05 -12.61 -16.80
N PRO A 179 14.60 -11.97 -15.75
CA PRO A 179 14.62 -12.53 -14.41
C PRO A 179 13.21 -12.87 -13.92
N SER A 180 13.05 -13.98 -13.20
CA SER A 180 11.77 -14.31 -12.56
C SER A 180 11.32 -13.26 -11.55
N ALA A 181 12.28 -12.52 -10.96
CA ALA A 181 12.03 -11.40 -10.04
C ALA A 181 11.26 -10.23 -10.67
N ASP A 182 11.29 -10.08 -11.99
CA ASP A 182 10.57 -9.01 -12.69
C ASP A 182 9.06 -9.32 -12.83
N LEU A 183 8.65 -10.56 -12.58
CA LEU A 183 7.25 -10.96 -12.65
C LEU A 183 6.48 -10.48 -11.43
N LEU A 184 5.32 -9.89 -11.65
CA LEU A 184 4.43 -9.45 -10.56
C LEU A 184 4.14 -10.59 -9.58
N GLY A 185 4.30 -10.33 -8.28
CA GLY A 185 4.12 -11.32 -7.21
C GLY A 185 5.39 -12.03 -6.77
N VAL A 186 6.53 -11.79 -7.44
CA VAL A 186 7.84 -12.31 -7.02
C VAL A 186 8.58 -11.28 -6.17
N GLY A 187 8.34 -11.31 -4.86
CA GLY A 187 9.10 -10.52 -3.90
C GLY A 187 10.43 -11.19 -3.51
N ARG A 188 11.26 -10.52 -2.72
CA ARG A 188 12.61 -10.99 -2.31
C ARG A 188 12.63 -12.42 -1.72
N ALA A 189 11.63 -12.77 -0.90
CA ALA A 189 11.54 -14.11 -0.31
C ALA A 189 11.23 -15.17 -1.38
N THR A 190 10.23 -14.91 -2.22
CA THR A 190 9.85 -15.79 -3.33
C THR A 190 11.01 -15.94 -4.32
N GLN A 191 11.72 -14.86 -4.65
CA GLN A 191 12.90 -14.90 -5.51
C GLN A 191 13.97 -15.83 -4.96
N ARG A 192 14.34 -15.70 -3.67
CA ARG A 192 15.34 -16.60 -3.04
C ARG A 192 14.94 -18.07 -3.16
N THR A 193 13.65 -18.35 -2.93
CA THR A 193 13.13 -19.71 -3.07
C THR A 193 13.21 -20.19 -4.53
N LEU A 194 12.78 -19.39 -5.50
CA LEU A 194 12.86 -19.73 -6.91
C LEU A 194 14.32 -19.96 -7.36
N ASP A 195 15.23 -19.08 -6.93
CA ASP A 195 16.66 -19.16 -7.27
C ASP A 195 17.30 -20.44 -6.73
N SER A 196 16.90 -20.91 -5.52
CA SER A 196 17.41 -22.14 -4.92
C SER A 196 17.02 -23.42 -5.69
N TYR A 197 15.94 -23.33 -6.48
CA TYR A 197 15.47 -24.41 -7.36
C TYR A 197 15.79 -24.16 -8.85
N GLY A 198 16.65 -23.20 -9.18
CA GLY A 198 17.08 -22.92 -10.54
C GLY A 198 16.10 -22.09 -11.38
N ASN A 199 14.97 -21.63 -10.83
CA ASN A 199 13.95 -20.86 -11.50
C ASN A 199 14.29 -19.36 -11.58
N ARG A 200 15.46 -19.03 -12.13
CA ARG A 200 16.00 -17.67 -12.18
C ARG A 200 15.35 -16.79 -13.26
N THR A 201 14.75 -17.41 -14.29
CA THR A 201 14.10 -16.69 -15.39
C THR A 201 12.61 -17.01 -15.45
N ILE A 202 11.85 -16.10 -16.09
CA ILE A 202 10.40 -16.32 -16.34
C ILE A 202 10.18 -17.60 -17.15
N GLY A 203 11.07 -17.87 -18.11
CA GLY A 203 10.98 -19.09 -18.93
C GLY A 203 11.25 -20.37 -18.14
N ALA A 204 12.24 -20.37 -17.22
CA ALA A 204 12.50 -21.51 -16.33
C ALA A 204 11.29 -21.77 -15.43
N LEU A 205 10.74 -20.73 -14.84
CA LEU A 205 9.52 -20.81 -14.02
C LEU A 205 8.33 -21.36 -14.82
N ALA A 206 8.13 -20.90 -16.06
CA ALA A 206 7.05 -21.35 -16.94
C ALA A 206 7.13 -22.84 -17.32
N GLN A 207 8.33 -23.40 -17.36
CA GLN A 207 8.60 -24.79 -17.73
C GLN A 207 8.68 -25.75 -16.53
N THR A 208 8.68 -25.23 -15.30
CA THR A 208 8.68 -26.03 -14.07
C THR A 208 7.30 -26.66 -13.85
N ASP A 209 7.26 -27.86 -13.26
CA ASP A 209 6.02 -28.53 -12.89
C ASP A 209 5.20 -27.68 -11.90
N PRO A 210 3.93 -27.36 -12.20
CA PRO A 210 3.09 -26.55 -11.31
C PRO A 210 2.81 -27.23 -9.95
N GLU A 211 2.78 -28.57 -9.88
CA GLU A 211 2.59 -29.26 -8.60
C GLU A 211 3.84 -29.18 -7.72
N PHE A 212 5.03 -29.20 -8.32
CA PHE A 212 6.27 -28.88 -7.59
C PHE A 212 6.23 -27.45 -7.05
N LEU A 213 5.86 -26.47 -7.86
CA LEU A 213 5.74 -25.06 -7.40
C LEU A 213 4.68 -24.91 -6.30
N ARG A 214 3.59 -25.69 -6.37
CA ARG A 214 2.58 -25.75 -5.31
C ARG A 214 3.16 -26.27 -4.01
N SER A 215 3.99 -27.30 -4.04
CA SER A 215 4.61 -27.88 -2.84
C SER A 215 5.56 -26.88 -2.13
N VAL A 216 6.24 -26.00 -2.90
CA VAL A 216 7.28 -25.09 -2.40
C VAL A 216 6.71 -23.71 -2.03
N LEU A 217 5.78 -23.17 -2.84
CA LEU A 217 5.24 -21.81 -2.73
C LEU A 217 3.72 -21.77 -2.48
N GLY A 218 3.10 -22.93 -2.30
CA GLY A 218 1.65 -23.03 -2.13
C GLY A 218 0.87 -22.56 -3.38
N LYS A 219 -0.31 -22.04 -3.17
CA LYS A 219 -1.15 -21.51 -4.26
C LYS A 219 -0.47 -20.39 -5.07
N ASN A 220 0.44 -19.63 -4.45
CA ASN A 220 1.18 -18.58 -5.14
C ASN A 220 2.12 -19.15 -6.21
N GLY A 221 2.73 -20.33 -5.98
CA GLY A 221 3.57 -20.99 -6.98
C GLY A 221 2.81 -21.31 -8.26
N VAL A 222 1.59 -21.84 -8.13
CA VAL A 222 0.72 -22.13 -9.28
C VAL A 222 0.28 -20.84 -9.99
N ALA A 223 -0.02 -19.77 -9.23
CA ALA A 223 -0.36 -18.48 -9.81
C ALA A 223 0.80 -17.90 -10.63
N LEU A 224 2.01 -17.92 -10.10
CA LEU A 224 3.23 -17.45 -10.79
C LEU A 224 3.51 -18.28 -12.05
N TRP A 225 3.31 -19.60 -12.01
CA TRP A 225 3.40 -20.46 -13.19
C TRP A 225 2.41 -20.05 -14.28
N ASN A 226 1.14 -19.80 -13.91
CA ASN A 226 0.13 -19.30 -14.84
C ASN A 226 0.54 -17.95 -15.43
N TYR A 227 1.04 -17.02 -14.61
CA TYR A 227 1.51 -15.72 -15.07
C TYR A 227 2.66 -15.85 -16.09
N ALA A 228 3.67 -16.66 -15.78
CA ALA A 228 4.81 -16.91 -16.68
C ALA A 228 4.39 -17.51 -18.03
N ASN A 229 3.29 -18.26 -18.06
CA ASN A 229 2.69 -18.85 -19.27
C ASN A 229 1.66 -17.92 -19.94
N GLY A 230 1.42 -16.71 -19.43
CA GLY A 230 0.46 -15.77 -20.01
C GLY A 230 -1.01 -16.08 -19.71
N ASN A 231 -1.30 -16.94 -18.75
CA ASN A 231 -2.65 -17.43 -18.42
C ASN A 231 -3.35 -16.57 -17.36
N ASP A 232 -3.09 -15.25 -17.32
CA ASP A 232 -3.85 -14.34 -16.45
C ASP A 232 -5.17 -13.94 -17.12
N LEU A 233 -6.29 -14.33 -16.48
CA LEU A 233 -7.65 -14.03 -16.90
C LEU A 233 -8.29 -12.93 -16.06
N SER A 234 -7.58 -12.33 -15.12
CA SER A 234 -8.11 -11.27 -14.26
C SER A 234 -8.64 -10.11 -15.09
N LEU A 235 -9.82 -9.62 -14.74
CA LEU A 235 -10.42 -8.46 -15.40
C LEU A 235 -9.85 -7.17 -14.81
N VAL A 236 -9.79 -6.12 -15.62
CA VAL A 236 -9.58 -4.76 -15.12
C VAL A 236 -10.90 -4.29 -14.52
N ALA A 237 -10.85 -3.84 -13.28
CA ALA A 237 -12.03 -3.34 -12.59
C ALA A 237 -12.53 -2.04 -13.24
N LYS A 238 -13.83 -1.79 -13.11
CA LYS A 238 -14.42 -0.51 -13.51
C LYS A 238 -13.99 0.60 -12.54
N LYS A 239 -13.95 1.82 -13.02
CA LYS A 239 -13.56 3.01 -12.24
C LYS A 239 -14.35 3.19 -10.93
N ASP A 240 -15.61 2.75 -10.91
CA ASP A 240 -16.50 2.85 -9.75
C ASP A 240 -16.41 1.64 -8.81
N PHE A 241 -15.54 0.66 -9.11
CA PHE A 241 -15.38 -0.51 -8.26
C PHE A 241 -14.68 -0.14 -6.96
N VAL A 242 -15.35 -0.40 -5.85
CA VAL A 242 -14.78 -0.24 -4.51
C VAL A 242 -14.50 -1.62 -3.93
N SER A 243 -13.23 -1.89 -3.67
CA SER A 243 -12.83 -3.15 -3.03
C SER A 243 -13.38 -3.23 -1.60
N PRO A 244 -13.96 -4.36 -1.18
CA PRO A 244 -14.42 -4.53 0.19
C PRO A 244 -13.27 -4.34 1.19
N ILE A 245 -13.52 -3.55 2.23
CA ILE A 245 -12.56 -3.33 3.31
C ILE A 245 -12.44 -4.62 4.13
N LYS A 246 -11.25 -5.23 4.15
CA LYS A 246 -10.98 -6.49 4.86
C LYS A 246 -10.52 -6.28 6.30
N SER A 247 -9.84 -5.18 6.56
CA SER A 247 -9.37 -4.79 7.88
C SER A 247 -9.19 -3.28 7.95
N VAL A 248 -9.26 -2.72 9.16
CA VAL A 248 -8.92 -1.32 9.45
C VAL A 248 -7.81 -1.33 10.48
N GLY A 249 -6.67 -0.77 10.16
CA GLY A 249 -5.52 -0.77 11.06
C GLY A 249 -4.79 0.56 11.11
N HIS A 250 -4.08 0.76 12.21
CA HIS A 250 -3.13 1.85 12.38
C HIS A 250 -1.88 1.32 13.08
N GLY A 251 -0.72 1.76 12.62
CA GLY A 251 0.56 1.37 13.20
C GLY A 251 1.51 2.56 13.29
N ILE A 252 2.34 2.55 14.33
CA ILE A 252 3.28 3.62 14.59
C ILE A 252 4.65 3.07 14.98
N THR A 253 5.69 3.75 14.53
CA THR A 253 7.05 3.59 15.07
C THR A 253 7.26 4.69 16.10
N THR A 254 7.53 4.32 17.35
CA THR A 254 7.74 5.26 18.43
C THR A 254 9.09 5.97 18.31
N VAL A 255 9.20 7.21 18.80
CA VAL A 255 10.46 8.00 18.72
C VAL A 255 11.56 7.39 19.60
N ALA A 256 11.18 6.70 20.67
CA ALA A 256 12.08 5.88 21.50
C ALA A 256 11.48 4.49 21.68
N ASP A 257 12.30 3.51 22.02
CA ASP A 257 11.83 2.15 22.27
C ASP A 257 10.98 2.09 23.54
N LEU A 258 9.89 1.29 23.50
CA LEU A 258 9.07 1.03 24.67
C LEU A 258 9.65 -0.15 25.45
N GLU A 259 9.89 0.06 26.74
CA GLU A 259 10.57 -0.91 27.61
C GLU A 259 9.64 -1.54 28.67
N LYS A 260 8.46 -0.96 28.86
CA LYS A 260 7.51 -1.36 29.92
C LYS A 260 6.08 -1.40 29.42
N PRO A 261 5.22 -2.29 29.98
CA PRO A 261 3.79 -2.38 29.62
C PRO A 261 3.03 -1.06 29.76
N GLU A 262 3.38 -0.27 30.77
CA GLU A 262 2.73 1.02 31.05
C GLU A 262 2.92 2.03 29.91
N GLN A 263 3.99 1.90 29.13
CA GLN A 263 4.25 2.73 27.95
C GLN A 263 3.45 2.25 26.73
N VAL A 264 3.10 0.96 26.66
CA VAL A 264 2.40 0.36 25.52
C VAL A 264 0.91 0.66 25.54
N TRP A 265 0.28 0.66 26.73
CA TRP A 265 -1.15 0.90 26.87
C TRP A 265 -1.63 2.23 26.27
N PRO A 266 -0.99 3.39 26.56
CA PRO A 266 -1.38 4.65 25.92
C PRO A 266 -1.25 4.62 24.41
N VAL A 267 -0.21 3.97 23.85
CA VAL A 267 -0.04 3.81 22.41
C VAL A 267 -1.20 3.02 21.80
N PHE A 268 -1.60 1.92 22.43
CA PHE A 268 -2.75 1.13 21.98
C PHE A 268 -4.03 1.96 21.98
N LEU A 269 -4.22 2.73 23.05
CA LEU A 269 -5.41 3.58 23.19
C LEU A 269 -5.45 4.68 22.11
N GLU A 270 -4.31 5.31 21.77
CA GLU A 270 -4.24 6.30 20.72
C GLU A 270 -4.54 5.68 19.34
N LEU A 271 -3.87 4.59 18.99
CA LEU A 271 -4.08 3.92 17.70
C LEU A 271 -5.54 3.48 17.48
N THR A 272 -6.18 3.01 18.55
CA THR A 272 -7.58 2.56 18.45
C THR A 272 -8.59 3.69 18.32
N GLN A 273 -8.26 4.94 18.73
CA GLN A 273 -9.11 6.09 18.46
C GLN A 273 -9.32 6.28 16.95
N ASP A 274 -8.23 6.25 16.18
CA ASP A 274 -8.27 6.34 14.73
C ASP A 274 -9.01 5.15 14.09
N ILE A 275 -8.71 3.92 14.55
CA ILE A 275 -9.37 2.72 14.05
C ILE A 275 -10.89 2.80 14.26
N GLY A 276 -11.33 3.20 15.46
CA GLY A 276 -12.76 3.36 15.75
C GLY A 276 -13.43 4.43 14.91
N HIS A 277 -12.73 5.56 14.66
CA HIS A 277 -13.19 6.59 13.73
C HIS A 277 -13.41 6.01 12.32
N LYS A 278 -12.38 5.35 11.75
CA LYS A 278 -12.45 4.73 10.42
C LYS A 278 -13.55 3.68 10.31
N LEU A 279 -13.73 2.85 11.34
CA LEU A 279 -14.84 1.87 11.37
C LEU A 279 -16.20 2.57 11.28
N ARG A 280 -16.41 3.67 12.01
CA ARG A 280 -17.66 4.43 11.96
C ARG A 280 -17.89 5.11 10.62
N VAL A 281 -16.86 5.72 10.05
CA VAL A 281 -16.93 6.35 8.72
C VAL A 281 -17.38 5.34 7.65
N HIS A 282 -16.91 4.11 7.74
CA HIS A 282 -17.23 3.06 6.77
C HIS A 282 -18.46 2.21 7.15
N GLY A 283 -19.13 2.50 8.28
CA GLY A 283 -20.29 1.72 8.75
C GLY A 283 -19.97 0.27 9.06
N LEU A 284 -18.76 -0.02 9.56
CA LEU A 284 -18.25 -1.36 9.83
C LEU A 284 -18.06 -1.58 11.34
N SER A 285 -18.22 -2.82 11.79
CA SER A 285 -17.88 -3.28 13.15
C SER A 285 -16.89 -4.42 13.08
N ALA A 286 -15.99 -4.52 14.06
CA ALA A 286 -14.97 -5.56 14.13
C ALA A 286 -15.38 -6.70 15.04
N GLU A 287 -15.22 -7.95 14.59
CA GLU A 287 -15.36 -9.17 15.40
C GLU A 287 -14.02 -9.71 15.89
N GLY A 288 -12.92 -9.08 15.54
CA GLY A 288 -11.60 -9.47 15.98
C GLY A 288 -10.59 -8.33 15.97
N VAL A 289 -9.52 -8.52 16.71
CA VAL A 289 -8.37 -7.62 16.72
C VAL A 289 -7.09 -8.39 16.51
N ALA A 290 -6.20 -7.84 15.69
CA ALA A 290 -4.83 -8.32 15.51
C ALA A 290 -3.83 -7.26 15.99
N ILE A 291 -2.71 -7.70 16.52
CA ILE A 291 -1.59 -6.85 16.92
C ILE A 291 -0.32 -7.31 16.23
N HIS A 292 0.50 -6.36 15.79
CA HIS A 292 1.84 -6.61 15.26
C HIS A 292 2.81 -5.82 16.13
N ILE A 293 3.74 -6.51 16.74
CA ILE A 293 4.78 -5.93 17.59
C ILE A 293 6.12 -6.16 16.91
N ARG A 294 6.82 -5.08 16.63
CA ARG A 294 8.17 -5.12 16.09
C ARG A 294 9.15 -4.61 17.14
N ASP A 295 10.10 -5.46 17.51
CA ASP A 295 11.14 -5.09 18.47
C ASP A 295 12.28 -4.26 17.83
N ASN A 296 13.22 -3.82 18.64
CA ASN A 296 14.37 -3.03 18.20
C ASN A 296 15.40 -3.79 17.37
N THR A 297 15.33 -5.14 17.35
CA THR A 297 16.10 -5.98 16.42
C THR A 297 15.43 -6.12 15.06
N LEU A 298 14.28 -5.45 14.86
CA LEU A 298 13.42 -5.49 13.67
C LEU A 298 12.70 -6.83 13.47
N CYS A 299 12.67 -7.70 14.47
CA CYS A 299 11.86 -8.90 14.46
C CYS A 299 10.39 -8.55 14.70
N THR A 300 9.49 -9.04 13.84
CA THR A 300 8.04 -8.77 13.94
C THR A 300 7.32 -10.05 14.38
N ARG A 301 6.44 -9.91 15.36
CA ARG A 301 5.52 -10.94 15.82
C ARG A 301 4.09 -10.46 15.68
N GLN A 302 3.20 -11.37 15.31
CA GLN A 302 1.79 -11.06 15.08
C GLN A 302 0.90 -12.04 15.83
N TRP A 303 -0.15 -11.54 16.44
CA TRP A 303 -1.20 -12.35 17.08
C TRP A 303 -2.56 -11.74 16.82
N GLN A 304 -3.60 -12.56 16.89
CA GLN A 304 -4.97 -12.13 16.74
C GLN A 304 -5.90 -12.85 17.70
N THR A 305 -7.03 -12.23 18.02
CA THR A 305 -8.07 -12.80 18.88
C THR A 305 -9.44 -12.31 18.45
N LYS A 306 -10.48 -13.07 18.82
CA LYS A 306 -11.87 -12.66 18.64
C LYS A 306 -12.27 -11.64 19.70
N ILE A 307 -13.28 -10.86 19.37
CA ILE A 307 -13.98 -9.94 20.26
C ILE A 307 -15.36 -10.55 20.51
N ASP A 308 -15.83 -10.50 21.77
CA ASP A 308 -17.05 -11.21 22.17
C ASP A 308 -18.31 -10.66 21.49
N LEU A 309 -18.36 -9.33 21.27
CA LEU A 309 -19.42 -8.66 20.50
C LEU A 309 -18.82 -7.72 19.46
N PRO A 310 -19.36 -7.71 18.23
CA PRO A 310 -18.88 -6.79 17.18
C PRO A 310 -18.90 -5.34 17.68
N THR A 311 -17.83 -4.60 17.46
CA THR A 311 -17.67 -3.26 18.05
C THR A 311 -17.01 -2.26 17.12
N GLN A 312 -17.30 -0.98 17.35
CA GLN A 312 -16.57 0.17 16.82
C GLN A 312 -15.84 0.94 17.94
N SER A 313 -15.96 0.48 19.19
CA SER A 313 -15.43 1.20 20.34
C SER A 313 -13.91 1.11 20.41
N PRO A 314 -13.19 2.25 20.37
CA PRO A 314 -11.75 2.31 20.59
C PRO A 314 -11.31 1.65 21.89
N MET A 315 -12.08 1.87 22.97
CA MET A 315 -11.76 1.34 24.30
C MET A 315 -11.84 -0.19 24.35
N VAL A 316 -12.85 -0.80 23.71
CA VAL A 316 -13.01 -2.26 23.65
C VAL A 316 -11.87 -2.86 22.83
N LEU A 317 -11.56 -2.26 21.68
CA LEU A 317 -10.43 -2.68 20.82
C LEU A 317 -9.10 -2.59 21.56
N ALA A 318 -8.82 -1.46 22.23
CA ALA A 318 -7.59 -1.26 22.99
C ALA A 318 -7.44 -2.27 24.12
N LYS A 319 -8.49 -2.49 24.93
CA LYS A 319 -8.45 -3.46 26.02
C LYS A 319 -8.20 -4.88 25.51
N ARG A 320 -8.88 -5.29 24.46
CA ARG A 320 -8.73 -6.63 23.92
C ARG A 320 -7.34 -6.83 23.28
N ALA A 321 -6.85 -5.83 22.57
CA ALA A 321 -5.49 -5.83 22.01
C ALA A 321 -4.44 -5.89 23.12
N PHE A 322 -4.60 -5.14 24.21
CA PHE A 322 -3.65 -5.10 25.30
C PHE A 322 -3.63 -6.42 26.10
N GLN A 323 -4.79 -7.01 26.37
CA GLN A 323 -4.87 -8.35 26.97
C GLN A 323 -4.14 -9.40 26.12
N LEU A 324 -4.30 -9.33 24.79
CA LEU A 324 -3.59 -10.22 23.88
C LEU A 324 -2.08 -9.97 23.91
N PHE A 325 -1.66 -8.71 23.98
CA PHE A 325 -0.27 -8.32 24.10
C PHE A 325 0.35 -8.87 25.40
N GLU A 326 -0.26 -8.63 26.56
CA GLU A 326 0.23 -9.13 27.86
C GLU A 326 0.34 -10.67 27.88
N ALA A 327 -0.62 -11.36 27.28
CA ALA A 327 -0.63 -12.83 27.22
C ALA A 327 0.44 -13.42 26.28
N ARG A 328 0.97 -12.66 25.32
CA ARG A 328 1.78 -13.19 24.23
C ARG A 328 3.18 -12.60 24.12
N TYR A 329 3.40 -11.36 24.56
CA TYR A 329 4.68 -10.70 24.43
C TYR A 329 5.53 -10.90 25.68
N GLY A 330 6.62 -11.64 25.54
CA GLY A 330 7.48 -12.03 26.69
C GLY A 330 8.59 -11.04 27.03
N TRP A 331 8.53 -9.78 26.53
CA TRP A 331 9.54 -8.73 26.79
C TRP A 331 10.99 -9.15 26.52
N TYR A 332 11.22 -9.94 25.47
CA TYR A 332 12.58 -10.36 25.09
C TYR A 332 13.46 -9.20 24.63
N ASN A 333 12.85 -8.18 24.02
CA ASN A 333 13.49 -6.98 23.54
C ASN A 333 12.56 -5.77 23.69
N PRO A 334 13.10 -4.54 23.81
CA PRO A 334 12.28 -3.32 23.73
C PRO A 334 11.51 -3.22 22.41
N ILE A 335 10.34 -2.59 22.46
CA ILE A 335 9.43 -2.48 21.32
C ILE A 335 9.74 -1.21 20.54
N ARG A 336 9.96 -1.35 19.23
CA ARG A 336 10.20 -0.26 18.30
C ARG A 336 8.92 0.26 17.64
N SER A 337 8.01 -0.63 17.26
CA SER A 337 6.76 -0.25 16.60
C SER A 337 5.61 -1.17 16.95
N VAL A 338 4.43 -0.59 16.93
CA VAL A 338 3.16 -1.25 17.26
C VAL A 338 2.17 -1.00 16.14
N THR A 339 1.45 -2.04 15.72
CA THR A 339 0.30 -1.93 14.82
C THR A 339 -0.89 -2.67 15.42
N ILE A 340 -2.06 -2.06 15.35
CA ILE A 340 -3.33 -2.69 15.71
C ILE A 340 -4.21 -2.73 14.47
N GLN A 341 -4.93 -3.83 14.28
CA GLN A 341 -5.88 -3.99 13.18
C GLN A 341 -7.20 -4.54 13.72
N ALA A 342 -8.29 -3.87 13.40
CA ALA A 342 -9.64 -4.41 13.48
C ALA A 342 -9.83 -5.36 12.27
N ILE A 343 -10.17 -6.61 12.55
CA ILE A 343 -10.29 -7.70 11.57
C ILE A 343 -11.67 -8.36 11.64
N ASN A 344 -12.02 -9.19 10.67
CA ASN A 344 -13.32 -9.84 10.54
C ASN A 344 -14.43 -8.78 10.59
N LEU A 345 -14.36 -7.85 9.63
CA LEU A 345 -15.28 -6.72 9.60
C LEU A 345 -16.64 -7.14 9.06
N ILE A 346 -17.68 -6.68 9.71
CA ILE A 346 -19.08 -6.86 9.31
C ILE A 346 -19.78 -5.49 9.25
N PRO A 347 -20.88 -5.33 8.47
CA PRO A 347 -21.69 -4.13 8.50
C PRO A 347 -22.19 -3.84 9.93
N GLN A 348 -22.21 -2.58 10.35
CA GLN A 348 -22.61 -2.18 11.72
C GLN A 348 -24.03 -2.61 12.09
N ASP A 349 -24.92 -2.71 11.09
CA ASP A 349 -26.33 -3.06 11.28
C ASP A 349 -26.58 -4.58 11.23
N THR A 350 -25.52 -5.40 11.16
CA THR A 350 -25.65 -6.86 11.19
C THR A 350 -26.28 -7.32 12.51
N PRO A 351 -27.33 -8.16 12.48
CA PRO A 351 -27.93 -8.72 13.70
C PRO A 351 -26.87 -9.39 14.58
N ARG A 352 -26.88 -9.06 15.88
CA ARG A 352 -25.90 -9.58 16.84
C ARG A 352 -26.51 -10.73 17.65
N GLN A 353 -25.78 -11.82 17.75
CA GLN A 353 -26.13 -12.88 18.70
C GLN A 353 -25.65 -12.49 20.10
N ILE A 354 -26.58 -12.31 21.03
CA ILE A 354 -26.28 -11.91 22.39
C ILE A 354 -26.20 -13.16 23.25
N GLY A 355 -25.09 -13.35 23.96
CA GLY A 355 -24.96 -14.40 24.98
C GLY A 355 -25.59 -13.99 26.30
N LEU A 356 -26.10 -14.97 27.07
CA LEU A 356 -26.77 -14.76 28.35
C LEU A 356 -25.95 -14.01 29.43
N PHE A 357 -24.62 -14.01 29.29
CA PHE A 357 -23.71 -13.40 30.27
C PHE A 357 -23.08 -12.09 29.75
N MET A 358 -23.59 -11.55 28.63
CA MET A 358 -23.05 -10.33 28.06
C MET A 358 -23.77 -9.08 28.56
N ASP A 359 -23.00 -8.11 29.01
CA ASP A 359 -23.51 -6.80 29.45
C ASP A 359 -23.74 -5.88 28.25
N VAL A 360 -24.89 -6.08 27.60
CA VAL A 360 -25.27 -5.35 26.39
C VAL A 360 -25.51 -3.87 26.68
N GLU A 361 -26.14 -3.57 27.85
CA GLU A 361 -26.42 -2.18 28.25
C GLU A 361 -25.15 -1.35 28.41
N LYS A 362 -24.11 -1.96 29.00
CA LYS A 362 -22.80 -1.31 29.15
C LYS A 362 -22.14 -1.05 27.81
N GLN A 363 -22.23 -1.99 26.87
CA GLN A 363 -21.68 -1.81 25.53
C GLN A 363 -22.42 -0.72 24.75
N GLU A 364 -23.76 -0.71 24.76
CA GLU A 364 -24.55 0.34 24.12
C GLU A 364 -24.28 1.72 24.72
N LYS A 365 -24.11 1.79 26.04
CA LYS A 365 -23.75 3.04 26.72
C LYS A 365 -22.38 3.53 26.24
N LEU A 366 -21.41 2.63 26.09
CA LEU A 366 -20.07 2.96 25.60
C LEU A 366 -20.14 3.43 24.14
N GLU A 367 -20.88 2.73 23.28
CA GLU A 367 -21.04 3.13 21.88
C GLU A 367 -21.73 4.51 21.74
N ARG A 368 -22.73 4.82 22.59
CA ARG A 368 -23.35 6.15 22.65
C ARG A 368 -22.37 7.23 23.08
N LEU A 369 -21.56 6.95 24.10
CA LEU A 369 -20.49 7.86 24.55
C LEU A 369 -19.50 8.15 23.44
N GLU A 370 -19.02 7.11 22.74
CA GLU A 370 -18.07 7.25 21.64
C GLU A 370 -18.63 8.08 20.45
N LYS A 371 -19.92 7.90 20.12
CA LYS A 371 -20.61 8.73 19.12
C LYS A 371 -20.68 10.21 19.55
N CYS A 372 -20.92 10.47 20.83
CA CYS A 372 -20.89 11.86 21.36
C CYS A 372 -19.48 12.46 21.26
N ILE A 373 -18.46 11.72 21.67
CA ILE A 373 -17.05 12.15 21.56
C ILE A 373 -16.69 12.45 20.08
N GLU A 374 -17.08 11.58 19.17
CA GLU A 374 -16.87 11.77 17.73
C GLU A 374 -17.53 13.07 17.22
N THR A 375 -18.77 13.34 17.66
CA THR A 375 -19.49 14.56 17.27
C THR A 375 -18.80 15.81 17.77
N ILE A 376 -18.26 15.78 18.99
CA ILE A 376 -17.49 16.90 19.57
C ILE A 376 -16.21 17.10 18.79
N ARG A 377 -15.46 16.04 18.55
CA ARG A 377 -14.18 16.10 17.81
C ARG A 377 -14.34 16.60 16.37
N ARG A 378 -15.43 16.18 15.68
CA ARG A 378 -15.73 16.67 14.33
C ARG A 378 -16.02 18.17 14.29
N ARG A 379 -16.60 18.74 15.37
CA ARG A 379 -16.96 20.14 15.46
C ARG A 379 -15.83 21.03 15.96
N PHE A 380 -15.04 20.55 16.89
CA PHE A 380 -14.06 21.36 17.62
C PHE A 380 -12.60 20.89 17.45
N GLY A 381 -12.36 19.87 16.61
CA GLY A 381 -11.05 19.28 16.38
C GLY A 381 -10.78 18.04 17.24
N LYS A 382 -9.83 17.21 16.79
CA LYS A 382 -9.49 15.90 17.39
C LYS A 382 -9.09 16.03 18.87
N ASP A 383 -8.40 17.11 19.24
CA ASP A 383 -7.86 17.33 20.57
C ASP A 383 -8.84 17.96 21.55
N SER A 384 -10.06 18.31 21.11
CA SER A 384 -11.07 18.94 21.98
C SER A 384 -11.51 18.05 23.14
N ILE A 385 -11.36 16.75 23.02
CA ILE A 385 -11.65 15.77 24.08
C ILE A 385 -10.70 14.57 23.93
N ARG A 386 -9.88 14.30 24.93
CA ARG A 386 -8.90 13.19 24.97
C ARG A 386 -8.98 12.43 26.28
N ASN A 387 -8.55 11.17 26.27
CA ASN A 387 -8.35 10.41 27.51
C ASN A 387 -7.18 11.00 28.30
N GLY A 388 -7.34 11.15 29.63
CA GLY A 388 -6.29 11.75 30.48
C GLY A 388 -4.94 11.04 30.41
N VAL A 389 -4.92 9.73 30.16
CA VAL A 389 -3.70 8.94 29.96
C VAL A 389 -2.91 9.41 28.73
N LEU A 390 -3.55 9.99 27.72
CA LEU A 390 -2.92 10.46 26.50
C LEU A 390 -2.22 11.83 26.62
N TYR A 391 -2.29 12.48 27.79
CA TYR A 391 -1.53 13.71 28.08
C TYR A 391 -0.12 13.45 28.66
N GLN A 392 0.27 12.19 28.79
CA GLN A 392 1.62 11.80 29.14
C GLN A 392 2.56 11.88 27.93
N ASP A 393 3.86 11.82 28.15
CA ASP A 393 4.85 11.66 27.07
C ASP A 393 4.72 10.23 26.50
N LEU A 394 4.04 10.11 25.35
CA LEU A 394 3.70 8.85 24.74
C LEU A 394 4.81 8.28 23.85
N GLN A 395 5.95 8.95 23.75
CA GLN A 395 7.01 8.58 22.81
C GLN A 395 6.50 8.47 21.35
N LEU A 396 5.43 9.23 21.02
CA LEU A 396 4.84 9.27 19.68
C LEU A 396 5.49 10.38 18.86
N PRO A 397 5.66 10.20 17.55
CA PRO A 397 6.05 11.30 16.68
C PRO A 397 5.00 12.42 16.74
N PRO A 398 5.39 13.70 16.51
CA PRO A 398 4.44 14.80 16.47
C PRO A 398 3.34 14.51 15.45
N GLU A 399 2.09 14.86 15.82
CA GLU A 399 0.94 14.64 14.93
C GLU A 399 1.14 15.34 13.59
N LYS A 400 1.17 14.54 12.53
CA LYS A 400 1.01 15.04 11.16
C LYS A 400 -0.45 14.91 10.76
N VAL A 401 -0.90 15.80 9.88
CA VAL A 401 -2.21 15.66 9.24
C VAL A 401 -2.32 14.24 8.69
N GLU A 402 -3.25 13.47 9.20
CA GLU A 402 -3.43 12.08 8.81
C GLU A 402 -4.01 12.02 7.40
N ILE A 403 -3.18 11.64 6.45
CA ILE A 403 -3.61 11.48 5.07
C ILE A 403 -4.21 10.09 4.92
N THR A 404 -5.53 10.03 4.85
CA THR A 404 -6.23 8.78 4.53
C THR A 404 -6.05 8.49 3.04
N MET A 405 -5.28 7.47 2.73
CA MET A 405 -5.14 6.99 1.35
C MET A 405 -6.51 6.52 0.85
N PRO A 406 -6.92 6.91 -0.38
CA PRO A 406 -8.16 6.42 -0.97
C PRO A 406 -8.18 4.89 -1.04
N THR A 407 -9.35 4.30 -0.78
CA THR A 407 -9.58 2.85 -0.92
C THR A 407 -9.17 2.39 -2.32
N GLY A 408 -8.39 1.31 -2.40
CA GLY A 408 -7.84 0.79 -3.66
C GLY A 408 -6.48 1.39 -4.06
N MET A 409 -5.91 2.31 -3.28
CA MET A 409 -4.57 2.87 -3.50
C MET A 409 -3.48 2.20 -2.65
N VAL A 410 -3.86 1.29 -1.77
CA VAL A 410 -2.91 0.50 -0.97
C VAL A 410 -2.91 -0.91 -1.55
N GLY A 411 -1.85 -1.26 -2.24
CA GLY A 411 -1.54 -2.62 -2.67
C GLY A 411 -0.94 -3.42 -1.54
#